data_f9010b4b61e9c9eafd80e0d79d0a7a48
#
_entry.id   f9010b4b61e9c9eafd80e0d79d0a7a48
#
_cell.length_a   1.000
_cell.length_b   1.000
_cell.length_c   1.000
_cell.angle_alpha   90.00
_cell.angle_beta   90.00
_cell.angle_gamma   90.00
#
_symmetry.space_group_name_H-M   'P 1'
#
loop_
_entity.id
_entity.type
_entity.pdbx_description
1 polymer ?
#
loop_
_entity_poly.entity_id
_entity_poly.type
_entity_poly.pdbx_seq_one_letter_code
_entity_poly.pdbx_strand_id
1 'polypeptide(L)'
;MRTHRLPKWGKRLLVLAGLLAALLCAMLLAQTLVAHRPGTFFTPDYAQEDLSTLLAQDSLSDSDYQTLFLQTGLGRSAVDRLLSAGEAGRAAIRQIQATFFADYTITCDPLLGWFTREDHLQDASGQTVYAPELVDLQPGDILITLSTHSLGWRHGHAGLVVETEDGLAALECVVLGTNSRVVSLDHWRNYSNVAVLRVKGLDAEGRKEAADYAMEHLLDIPYHLSAGFLGPKAPDPDSFYFGRQCSYLVWYAWNAMGYDLDSDGGRLASSYDLLHSDLLEVVQLYGMDPRLFLD
;
A
#
# COMPACT_ATOMS: atom_id res chain seq x y z
N MET A 1 -35.60 50.51 -14.87
CA MET A 1 -34.89 49.36 -14.23
C MET A 1 -33.42 49.69 -14.08
N ARG A 2 -32.91 49.89 -12.87
CA ARG A 2 -31.47 50.09 -12.65
C ARG A 2 -30.77 48.73 -12.68
N THR A 3 -29.96 48.49 -13.70
CA THR A 3 -29.10 47.31 -13.76
C THR A 3 -27.99 47.47 -12.71
N HIS A 4 -28.10 46.79 -11.56
CA HIS A 4 -27.04 46.74 -10.57
C HIS A 4 -25.84 46.01 -11.16
N ARG A 5 -24.85 46.76 -11.63
CA ARG A 5 -23.56 46.20 -12.05
C ARG A 5 -22.80 45.73 -10.80
N LEU A 6 -22.43 44.45 -10.80
CA LEU A 6 -21.60 43.89 -9.74
C LEU A 6 -20.29 44.68 -9.59
N PRO A 7 -19.86 44.98 -8.36
CA PRO A 7 -18.57 45.61 -8.11
C PRO A 7 -17.40 44.74 -8.63
N LYS A 8 -16.23 45.37 -8.90
CA LYS A 8 -15.07 44.65 -9.47
C LYS A 8 -14.66 43.43 -8.64
N TRP A 9 -14.74 43.48 -7.30
CA TRP A 9 -14.47 42.34 -6.44
C TRP A 9 -15.51 41.24 -6.57
N GLY A 10 -16.77 41.54 -6.78
CA GLY A 10 -17.84 40.56 -7.01
C GLY A 10 -17.62 39.79 -8.33
N LYS A 11 -17.14 40.49 -9.39
CA LYS A 11 -16.76 39.80 -10.63
C LYS A 11 -15.57 38.85 -10.45
N ARG A 12 -14.55 39.24 -9.66
CA ARG A 12 -13.40 38.41 -9.33
C ARG A 12 -13.81 37.16 -8.55
N LEU A 13 -14.71 37.30 -7.58
CA LEU A 13 -15.25 36.17 -6.82
C LEU A 13 -16.03 35.20 -7.71
N LEU A 14 -16.85 35.72 -8.66
CA LEU A 14 -17.55 34.86 -9.62
C LEU A 14 -16.59 34.09 -10.55
N VAL A 15 -15.53 34.74 -11.02
CA VAL A 15 -14.50 34.07 -11.82
C VAL A 15 -13.80 32.99 -11.01
N LEU A 16 -13.40 33.29 -9.78
CA LEU A 16 -12.77 32.30 -8.88
C LEU A 16 -13.70 31.13 -8.61
N ALA A 17 -14.96 31.38 -8.29
CA ALA A 17 -15.95 30.32 -8.07
C ALA A 17 -16.15 29.46 -9.33
N GLY A 18 -16.17 30.08 -10.51
CA GLY A 18 -16.24 29.37 -11.80
C GLY A 18 -15.02 28.48 -12.05
N LEU A 19 -13.82 28.98 -11.75
CA LEU A 19 -12.58 28.20 -11.86
C LEU A 19 -12.56 27.02 -10.89
N LEU A 20 -12.98 27.22 -9.64
CA LEU A 20 -13.07 26.16 -8.65
C LEU A 20 -14.10 25.09 -9.05
N ALA A 21 -15.26 25.50 -9.58
CA ALA A 21 -16.28 24.57 -10.07
C ALA A 21 -15.75 23.78 -11.28
N ALA A 22 -15.07 24.43 -12.22
CA ALA A 22 -14.47 23.74 -13.36
C ALA A 22 -13.39 22.75 -12.94
N LEU A 23 -12.55 23.11 -11.97
CA LEU A 23 -11.55 22.21 -11.39
C LEU A 23 -12.21 20.99 -10.74
N LEU A 24 -13.23 21.21 -9.92
CA LEU A 24 -13.98 20.13 -9.28
C LEU A 24 -14.62 19.19 -10.32
N CYS A 25 -15.24 19.74 -11.37
CA CYS A 25 -15.79 18.93 -12.47
C CYS A 25 -14.70 18.10 -13.17
N ALA A 26 -13.53 18.70 -13.42
CA ALA A 26 -12.40 17.98 -14.01
C ALA A 26 -11.89 16.84 -13.10
N MET A 27 -11.81 17.07 -11.80
CA MET A 27 -11.41 16.05 -10.83
C MET A 27 -12.44 14.93 -10.73
N LEU A 28 -13.74 15.23 -10.74
CA LEU A 28 -14.82 14.23 -10.77
C LEU A 28 -14.77 13.38 -12.04
N LEU A 29 -14.55 14.02 -13.20
CA LEU A 29 -14.38 13.30 -14.46
C LEU A 29 -13.16 12.39 -14.41
N ALA A 30 -12.02 12.89 -13.91
CA ALA A 30 -10.82 12.10 -13.73
C ALA A 30 -11.07 10.89 -12.84
N GLN A 31 -11.76 11.06 -11.70
CA GLN A 31 -12.14 9.96 -10.83
C GLN A 31 -13.00 8.91 -11.55
N THR A 32 -14.00 9.35 -12.32
CA THR A 32 -14.84 8.43 -13.09
C THR A 32 -14.02 7.65 -14.12
N LEU A 33 -13.10 8.32 -14.81
CA LEU A 33 -12.21 7.67 -15.77
C LEU A 33 -11.26 6.67 -15.11
N VAL A 34 -10.75 6.98 -13.92
CA VAL A 34 -9.86 6.08 -13.14
C VAL A 34 -10.65 4.89 -12.62
N ALA A 35 -11.87 5.09 -12.11
CA ALA A 35 -12.73 4.01 -11.61
C ALA A 35 -13.09 2.97 -12.67
N HIS A 36 -13.06 3.35 -13.95
CA HIS A 36 -13.35 2.45 -15.08
C HIS A 36 -12.09 1.95 -15.80
N ARG A 37 -10.89 2.31 -15.35
CA ARG A 37 -9.66 1.77 -15.92
C ARG A 37 -9.26 0.50 -15.19
N PRO A 38 -9.09 -0.64 -15.89
CA PRO A 38 -8.34 -1.76 -15.35
C PRO A 38 -6.90 -1.28 -15.15
N GLY A 39 -6.40 -1.18 -13.95
CA GLY A 39 -5.06 -0.61 -13.81
C GLY A 39 -4.43 -0.72 -12.44
N THR A 40 -5.13 -1.27 -11.46
CA THR A 40 -4.56 -1.51 -10.14
C THR A 40 -4.29 -2.98 -9.87
N PHE A 41 -4.57 -3.86 -10.81
CA PHE A 41 -4.23 -5.26 -10.73
C PHE A 41 -3.39 -5.65 -11.95
N PHE A 42 -2.20 -6.15 -11.69
CA PHE A 42 -1.33 -6.69 -12.72
C PHE A 42 -1.65 -8.17 -12.94
N THR A 43 -2.02 -8.52 -14.17
CA THR A 43 -2.04 -9.91 -14.64
C THR A 43 -0.80 -10.13 -15.50
N PRO A 44 0.01 -11.17 -15.25
CA PRO A 44 1.21 -11.44 -16.04
C PRO A 44 0.92 -11.56 -17.54
N ASP A 45 1.71 -10.88 -18.36
CA ASP A 45 1.68 -10.93 -19.83
C ASP A 45 2.71 -11.90 -20.42
N TYR A 46 3.25 -12.77 -19.58
CA TYR A 46 4.20 -13.84 -19.89
C TYR A 46 3.63 -15.21 -19.49
N ALA A 47 4.25 -16.28 -19.99
CA ALA A 47 3.75 -17.62 -19.74
C ALA A 47 3.91 -18.05 -18.29
N GLN A 48 2.89 -18.74 -17.76
CA GLN A 48 3.00 -19.48 -16.52
C GLN A 48 3.90 -20.70 -16.74
N GLU A 49 4.94 -20.84 -15.93
CA GLU A 49 5.90 -21.94 -16.00
C GLU A 49 5.52 -23.09 -15.06
N ASP A 50 5.91 -24.32 -15.41
CA ASP A 50 5.81 -25.45 -14.49
C ASP A 50 6.95 -25.40 -13.47
N LEU A 51 6.62 -25.08 -12.23
CA LEU A 51 7.57 -24.96 -11.12
C LEU A 51 7.96 -26.32 -10.50
N SER A 52 7.42 -27.46 -10.98
CA SER A 52 7.58 -28.76 -10.32
C SER A 52 9.06 -29.17 -10.19
N THR A 53 9.84 -29.01 -11.27
CA THR A 53 11.27 -29.36 -11.28
C THR A 53 12.07 -28.41 -10.40
N LEU A 54 11.78 -27.11 -10.44
CA LEU A 54 12.45 -26.10 -9.65
C LEU A 54 12.20 -26.32 -8.13
N LEU A 55 10.96 -26.55 -7.76
CA LEU A 55 10.56 -26.78 -6.36
C LEU A 55 11.04 -28.14 -5.80
N ALA A 56 11.49 -29.08 -6.64
CA ALA A 56 12.05 -30.36 -6.22
C ALA A 56 13.55 -30.31 -5.90
N GLN A 57 14.23 -29.19 -6.15
CA GLN A 57 15.65 -29.03 -5.88
C GLN A 57 15.92 -28.94 -4.36
N ASP A 58 17.08 -29.46 -3.93
CA ASP A 58 17.54 -29.36 -2.53
C ASP A 58 18.03 -27.96 -2.18
N SER A 59 18.45 -27.19 -3.17
CA SER A 59 18.90 -25.80 -3.02
C SER A 59 18.57 -24.99 -4.27
N LEU A 60 18.17 -23.75 -4.09
CA LEU A 60 17.83 -22.83 -5.17
C LEU A 60 18.98 -21.87 -5.47
N SER A 61 19.24 -21.63 -6.74
CA SER A 61 20.14 -20.58 -7.21
C SER A 61 19.43 -19.21 -7.22
N ASP A 62 20.19 -18.12 -7.39
CA ASP A 62 19.61 -16.78 -7.50
C ASP A 62 18.67 -16.67 -8.72
N SER A 63 18.97 -17.35 -9.82
CA SER A 63 18.06 -17.40 -10.99
C SER A 63 16.77 -18.16 -10.69
N ASP A 64 16.80 -19.19 -9.83
CA ASP A 64 15.60 -19.90 -9.41
C ASP A 64 14.70 -19.01 -8.55
N TYR A 65 15.28 -18.24 -7.61
CA TYR A 65 14.52 -17.25 -6.84
C TYR A 65 13.95 -16.15 -7.72
N GLN A 66 14.68 -15.69 -8.74
CA GLN A 66 14.15 -14.72 -9.71
C GLN A 66 12.98 -15.29 -10.50
N THR A 67 13.06 -16.55 -10.94
CA THR A 67 11.95 -17.24 -11.61
C THR A 67 10.74 -17.34 -10.69
N LEU A 68 10.94 -17.79 -9.43
CA LEU A 68 9.85 -17.84 -8.44
C LEU A 68 9.22 -16.48 -8.20
N PHE A 69 10.03 -15.44 -8.08
CA PHE A 69 9.54 -14.08 -7.90
C PHE A 69 8.66 -13.62 -9.07
N LEU A 70 9.12 -13.81 -10.30
CA LEU A 70 8.34 -13.50 -11.51
C LEU A 70 7.05 -14.31 -11.61
N GLN A 71 7.08 -15.57 -11.18
CA GLN A 71 5.95 -16.51 -11.31
C GLN A 71 4.95 -16.43 -10.15
N THR A 72 5.30 -15.84 -9.02
CA THR A 72 4.47 -15.89 -7.80
C THR A 72 4.37 -14.57 -7.05
N GLY A 73 5.26 -13.61 -7.31
CA GLY A 73 5.44 -12.41 -6.49
C GLY A 73 6.10 -12.66 -5.13
N LEU A 74 6.56 -13.88 -4.83
CA LEU A 74 7.19 -14.22 -3.55
C LEU A 74 8.68 -13.84 -3.56
N GLY A 75 9.08 -13.01 -2.61
CA GLY A 75 10.48 -12.73 -2.32
C GLY A 75 11.21 -13.93 -1.70
N ARG A 76 12.54 -13.84 -1.61
CA ARG A 76 13.39 -14.95 -1.13
C ARG A 76 12.95 -15.47 0.25
N SER A 77 12.74 -14.59 1.22
CA SER A 77 12.37 -14.98 2.59
C SER A 77 11.05 -15.76 2.64
N ALA A 78 10.05 -15.32 1.88
CA ALA A 78 8.75 -16.00 1.77
C ALA A 78 8.87 -17.38 1.11
N VAL A 79 9.69 -17.49 0.05
CA VAL A 79 10.00 -18.79 -0.60
C VAL A 79 10.66 -19.73 0.39
N ASP A 80 11.70 -19.29 1.10
CA ASP A 80 12.44 -20.11 2.08
C ASP A 80 11.53 -20.56 3.22
N ARG A 81 10.68 -19.65 3.70
CA ARG A 81 9.68 -19.96 4.73
C ARG A 81 8.71 -21.06 4.27
N LEU A 82 8.20 -20.97 3.06
CA LEU A 82 7.29 -21.98 2.51
C LEU A 82 8.03 -23.31 2.28
N LEU A 83 9.22 -23.30 1.69
CA LEU A 83 9.98 -24.52 1.42
C LEU A 83 10.35 -25.25 2.72
N SER A 84 10.57 -24.53 3.83
CA SER A 84 10.80 -25.14 5.14
C SER A 84 9.63 -26.01 5.65
N ALA A 85 8.41 -25.77 5.15
CA ALA A 85 7.23 -26.59 5.42
C ALA A 85 7.09 -27.84 4.52
N GLY A 86 8.11 -28.14 3.71
CA GLY A 86 8.16 -29.33 2.85
C GLY A 86 7.09 -29.31 1.75
N GLU A 87 6.40 -30.43 1.55
CA GLU A 87 5.43 -30.56 0.42
C GLU A 87 4.22 -29.61 0.59
N ALA A 88 3.80 -29.35 1.80
CA ALA A 88 2.72 -28.38 2.05
C ALA A 88 3.11 -26.97 1.57
N GLY A 89 4.35 -26.55 1.80
CA GLY A 89 4.87 -25.27 1.33
C GLY A 89 5.02 -25.22 -0.20
N ARG A 90 5.49 -26.30 -0.82
CA ARG A 90 5.53 -26.42 -2.30
C ARG A 90 4.13 -26.32 -2.92
N ALA A 91 3.14 -26.95 -2.30
CA ALA A 91 1.75 -26.85 -2.73
C ALA A 91 1.22 -25.41 -2.59
N ALA A 92 1.56 -24.72 -1.50
CA ALA A 92 1.20 -23.31 -1.29
C ALA A 92 1.83 -22.39 -2.35
N ILE A 93 3.09 -22.58 -2.72
CA ILE A 93 3.75 -21.81 -3.80
C ILE A 93 3.00 -22.00 -5.13
N ARG A 94 2.64 -23.24 -5.49
CA ARG A 94 1.86 -23.52 -6.71
C ARG A 94 0.46 -22.87 -6.67
N GLN A 95 -0.18 -22.87 -5.50
CA GLN A 95 -1.48 -22.21 -5.33
C GLN A 95 -1.37 -20.68 -5.47
N ILE A 96 -0.33 -20.08 -4.89
CA ILE A 96 -0.03 -18.65 -5.03
C ILE A 96 0.23 -18.31 -6.50
N GLN A 97 1.01 -19.14 -7.23
CA GLN A 97 1.20 -18.96 -8.67
C GLN A 97 -0.13 -18.98 -9.44
N ALA A 98 -1.00 -19.95 -9.16
CA ALA A 98 -2.31 -20.03 -9.82
C ALA A 98 -3.15 -18.78 -9.59
N THR A 99 -3.13 -18.22 -8.37
CA THR A 99 -3.82 -16.98 -8.04
C THR A 99 -3.16 -15.76 -8.70
N PHE A 100 -1.83 -15.77 -8.83
CA PHE A 100 -1.05 -14.68 -9.44
C PHE A 100 -1.32 -14.54 -10.96
N PHE A 101 -1.61 -15.65 -11.64
CA PHE A 101 -1.94 -15.69 -13.07
C PHE A 101 -3.45 -15.68 -13.37
N ALA A 102 -4.31 -15.61 -12.35
CA ALA A 102 -5.74 -15.62 -12.57
C ALA A 102 -6.25 -14.26 -13.06
N ASP A 103 -7.29 -14.31 -13.89
CA ASP A 103 -7.98 -13.12 -14.37
C ASP A 103 -9.07 -12.70 -13.38
N TYR A 104 -9.09 -11.42 -13.03
CA TYR A 104 -10.07 -10.83 -12.14
C TYR A 104 -10.68 -9.56 -12.73
N THR A 105 -11.89 -9.24 -12.29
CA THR A 105 -12.54 -7.95 -12.55
C THR A 105 -12.26 -7.01 -11.38
N ILE A 106 -11.89 -5.77 -11.68
CA ILE A 106 -11.72 -4.73 -10.65
C ILE A 106 -13.06 -4.04 -10.42
N THR A 107 -13.44 -3.93 -9.15
CA THR A 107 -14.51 -3.06 -8.66
C THR A 107 -13.92 -1.90 -7.90
N CYS A 108 -14.68 -0.80 -7.82
CA CYS A 108 -14.20 0.44 -7.21
C CYS A 108 -15.26 0.95 -6.23
N ASP A 109 -15.01 0.73 -4.96
CA ASP A 109 -15.95 1.02 -3.89
C ASP A 109 -15.64 2.35 -3.18
N PRO A 110 -16.64 3.08 -2.69
CA PRO A 110 -16.43 4.31 -1.94
C PRO A 110 -15.88 4.01 -0.55
N LEU A 111 -14.76 4.63 -0.18
CA LEU A 111 -14.18 4.56 1.16
C LEU A 111 -14.65 5.74 2.03
N LEU A 112 -14.55 6.96 1.52
CA LEU A 112 -14.98 8.16 2.23
C LEU A 112 -15.83 9.03 1.30
N GLY A 113 -17.14 8.99 1.53
CA GLY A 113 -18.09 9.71 0.70
C GLY A 113 -17.97 9.30 -0.76
N TRP A 114 -17.95 10.29 -1.66
CA TRP A 114 -17.89 10.07 -3.10
C TRP A 114 -16.49 10.34 -3.72
N PHE A 115 -15.54 10.87 -2.95
CA PHE A 115 -14.27 11.35 -3.49
C PHE A 115 -13.06 10.45 -3.21
N THR A 116 -13.10 9.60 -2.17
CA THR A 116 -12.08 8.57 -1.93
C THR A 116 -12.67 7.19 -2.17
N ARG A 117 -11.94 6.37 -2.90
CA ARG A 117 -12.36 5.03 -3.32
C ARG A 117 -11.24 4.02 -3.17
N GLU A 118 -11.64 2.76 -3.11
CA GLU A 118 -10.75 1.59 -3.06
C GLU A 118 -11.10 0.63 -4.19
N ASP A 119 -10.07 0.04 -4.79
CA ASP A 119 -10.23 -1.00 -5.80
C ASP A 119 -10.11 -2.38 -5.15
N HIS A 120 -11.07 -3.25 -5.45
CA HIS A 120 -11.13 -4.63 -5.00
C HIS A 120 -11.23 -5.56 -6.21
N LEU A 121 -10.96 -6.86 -6.00
CA LEU A 121 -11.08 -7.86 -7.04
C LEU A 121 -12.38 -8.64 -6.90
N GLN A 122 -12.94 -9.01 -8.05
CA GLN A 122 -14.05 -9.95 -8.15
C GLN A 122 -13.72 -11.03 -9.16
N ASP A 123 -14.15 -12.25 -8.85
CA ASP A 123 -14.11 -13.37 -9.78
C ASP A 123 -15.22 -13.28 -10.85
N ALA A 124 -15.25 -14.25 -11.75
CA ALA A 124 -16.27 -14.32 -12.82
C ALA A 124 -17.70 -14.46 -12.30
N SER A 125 -17.90 -14.85 -11.04
CA SER A 125 -19.22 -14.94 -10.39
C SER A 125 -19.65 -13.63 -9.69
N GLY A 126 -18.77 -12.63 -9.66
CA GLY A 126 -18.97 -11.36 -8.95
C GLY A 126 -18.70 -11.43 -7.45
N GLN A 127 -18.05 -12.50 -6.97
CA GLN A 127 -17.65 -12.62 -5.57
C GLN A 127 -16.33 -11.90 -5.34
N THR A 128 -16.21 -11.22 -4.20
CA THR A 128 -14.96 -10.58 -3.78
C THR A 128 -13.85 -11.63 -3.63
N VAL A 129 -12.71 -11.35 -4.25
CA VAL A 129 -11.51 -12.18 -4.18
C VAL A 129 -10.53 -11.53 -3.20
N TYR A 130 -9.96 -12.35 -2.32
CA TYR A 130 -8.90 -11.94 -1.43
C TYR A 130 -7.54 -12.36 -2.00
N ALA A 131 -6.54 -11.51 -1.81
CA ALA A 131 -5.15 -11.89 -2.06
C ALA A 131 -4.81 -13.20 -1.34
N PRO A 132 -3.80 -13.98 -1.81
CA PRO A 132 -3.28 -15.11 -1.06
C PRO A 132 -2.93 -14.72 0.37
N GLU A 133 -2.80 -15.70 1.25
CA GLU A 133 -2.26 -15.43 2.58
C GLU A 133 -0.91 -14.73 2.47
N LEU A 134 -0.71 -13.73 3.33
CA LEU A 134 0.55 -13.01 3.38
C LEU A 134 1.55 -13.87 4.14
N VAL A 135 2.59 -14.28 3.42
CA VAL A 135 3.58 -15.25 3.90
C VAL A 135 4.72 -14.55 4.62
N ASP A 136 5.27 -15.21 5.65
CA ASP A 136 6.47 -14.77 6.37
C ASP A 136 6.39 -13.36 6.97
N LEU A 137 5.16 -12.90 7.31
CA LEU A 137 4.99 -11.60 7.94
C LEU A 137 5.68 -11.54 9.31
N GLN A 138 6.27 -10.39 9.59
CA GLN A 138 6.93 -10.09 10.86
C GLN A 138 6.56 -8.68 11.33
N PRO A 139 6.56 -8.39 12.65
CA PRO A 139 6.43 -7.03 13.14
C PRO A 139 7.50 -6.12 12.49
N GLY A 140 7.07 -4.92 12.08
CA GLY A 140 7.91 -3.98 11.35
C GLY A 140 7.84 -4.12 9.81
N ASP A 141 7.28 -5.19 9.25
CA ASP A 141 7.02 -5.26 7.82
C ASP A 141 6.03 -4.17 7.40
N ILE A 142 6.17 -3.71 6.18
CA ILE A 142 5.43 -2.58 5.62
C ILE A 142 4.46 -3.12 4.58
N LEU A 143 3.19 -2.76 4.71
CA LEU A 143 2.15 -3.09 3.75
C LEU A 143 1.88 -1.87 2.86
N ILE A 144 1.93 -2.04 1.55
CA ILE A 144 1.62 -0.99 0.58
C ILE A 144 0.55 -1.50 -0.37
N THR A 145 -0.46 -0.67 -0.65
CA THR A 145 -1.38 -0.87 -1.77
C THR A 145 -1.46 0.38 -2.64
N LEU A 146 -1.66 0.20 -3.93
CA LEU A 146 -1.95 1.28 -4.88
C LEU A 146 -3.45 1.32 -5.25
N SER A 147 -4.27 0.58 -4.53
CA SER A 147 -5.71 0.44 -4.79
C SER A 147 -6.51 1.68 -4.39
N THR A 148 -5.98 2.55 -3.52
CA THR A 148 -6.72 3.72 -3.02
C THR A 148 -6.46 4.97 -3.86
N HIS A 149 -7.52 5.72 -4.12
CA HIS A 149 -7.44 6.96 -4.88
C HIS A 149 -8.49 7.98 -4.47
N SER A 150 -8.20 9.26 -4.65
CA SER A 150 -9.11 10.38 -4.36
C SER A 150 -9.18 11.31 -5.56
N LEU A 151 -10.39 11.61 -6.03
CA LEU A 151 -10.63 12.52 -7.16
C LEU A 151 -9.76 12.22 -8.40
N GLY A 152 -9.51 10.93 -8.66
CA GLY A 152 -8.68 10.44 -9.77
C GLY A 152 -7.19 10.40 -9.50
N TRP A 153 -6.72 10.87 -8.35
CA TRP A 153 -5.33 10.74 -7.94
C TRP A 153 -5.13 9.46 -7.13
N ARG A 154 -4.31 8.54 -7.64
CA ARG A 154 -3.91 7.30 -6.95
C ARG A 154 -2.77 7.61 -6.00
N HIS A 155 -3.09 7.82 -4.74
CA HIS A 155 -2.11 8.10 -3.69
C HIS A 155 -1.62 6.83 -2.98
N GLY A 156 -2.32 5.71 -3.15
CA GLY A 156 -2.02 4.48 -2.44
C GLY A 156 -2.37 4.55 -0.94
N HIS A 157 -2.07 3.46 -0.25
CA HIS A 157 -2.21 3.36 1.20
C HIS A 157 -1.05 2.55 1.77
N ALA A 158 -0.69 2.81 3.03
CA ALA A 158 0.38 2.12 3.74
C ALA A 158 -0.04 1.77 5.17
N GLY A 159 0.46 0.65 5.66
CA GLY A 159 0.31 0.18 7.03
C GLY A 159 1.59 -0.49 7.53
N LEU A 160 1.74 -0.57 8.82
CA LEU A 160 2.85 -1.24 9.50
C LEU A 160 2.36 -2.52 10.16
N VAL A 161 3.02 -3.63 9.91
CA VAL A 161 2.72 -4.89 10.61
C VAL A 161 3.14 -4.77 12.07
N VAL A 162 2.22 -5.04 12.95
CA VAL A 162 2.40 -4.97 14.41
C VAL A 162 1.94 -6.27 15.07
N GLU A 163 2.45 -6.53 16.26
CA GLU A 163 2.02 -7.66 17.09
C GLU A 163 0.95 -7.20 18.09
N THR A 164 -0.10 -7.99 18.25
CA THR A 164 -1.17 -7.77 19.21
C THR A 164 -1.39 -9.04 20.04
N GLU A 165 -2.26 -8.98 21.05
CA GLU A 165 -2.65 -10.17 21.84
C GLU A 165 -3.29 -11.26 20.96
N ASP A 166 -3.95 -10.87 19.85
CA ASP A 166 -4.62 -11.78 18.90
C ASP A 166 -3.70 -12.25 17.75
N GLY A 167 -2.44 -11.82 17.73
CA GLY A 167 -1.45 -12.13 16.69
C GLY A 167 -1.06 -10.91 15.83
N LEU A 168 -0.58 -11.17 14.61
CA LEU A 168 -0.16 -10.10 13.71
C LEU A 168 -1.36 -9.35 13.13
N ALA A 169 -1.22 -8.04 13.07
CA ALA A 169 -2.21 -7.11 12.52
C ALA A 169 -1.51 -5.94 11.83
N ALA A 170 -2.24 -5.02 11.23
CA ALA A 170 -1.70 -3.81 10.61
C ALA A 170 -2.12 -2.56 11.39
N LEU A 171 -1.16 -1.70 11.74
CA LEU A 171 -1.41 -0.35 12.21
C LEU A 171 -1.49 0.59 11.01
N GLU A 172 -2.59 1.32 10.90
CA GLU A 172 -2.85 2.24 9.78
C GLU A 172 -3.53 3.54 10.21
N CYS A 173 -3.47 4.55 9.35
CA CYS A 173 -4.20 5.81 9.51
C CYS A 173 -4.85 6.16 8.17
N VAL A 174 -6.19 6.07 8.06
CA VAL A 174 -6.88 5.99 6.76
C VAL A 174 -7.38 7.33 6.24
N VAL A 175 -8.18 8.07 7.05
CA VAL A 175 -8.93 9.23 6.56
C VAL A 175 -9.05 10.34 7.62
N LEU A 176 -9.29 11.57 7.13
CA LEU A 176 -9.62 12.71 8.00
C LEU A 176 -10.80 12.41 8.92
N GLY A 177 -10.65 12.78 10.19
CA GLY A 177 -11.66 12.58 11.22
C GLY A 177 -11.61 11.21 11.90
N THR A 178 -10.63 10.38 11.55
CA THR A 178 -10.33 9.12 12.24
C THR A 178 -8.92 9.17 12.84
N ASN A 179 -8.71 8.36 13.87
CA ASN A 179 -7.38 8.14 14.43
C ASN A 179 -6.75 6.90 13.78
N SER A 180 -5.43 6.77 13.93
CA SER A 180 -4.71 5.53 13.60
C SER A 180 -5.25 4.39 14.46
N ARG A 181 -5.31 3.20 13.85
CA ARG A 181 -5.93 2.02 14.46
C ARG A 181 -5.27 0.75 13.97
N VAL A 182 -5.44 -0.30 14.74
CA VAL A 182 -5.09 -1.65 14.32
C VAL A 182 -6.26 -2.29 13.57
N VAL A 183 -5.96 -2.94 12.44
CA VAL A 183 -6.91 -3.69 11.62
C VAL A 183 -6.37 -5.08 11.32
N SER A 184 -7.25 -6.01 10.98
CA SER A 184 -6.85 -7.36 10.61
C SER A 184 -6.08 -7.37 9.28
N LEU A 185 -5.20 -8.35 9.10
CA LEU A 185 -4.50 -8.55 7.83
C LEU A 185 -5.45 -8.94 6.68
N ASP A 186 -6.61 -9.53 6.98
CA ASP A 186 -7.63 -9.83 5.96
C ASP A 186 -8.19 -8.55 5.32
N HIS A 187 -8.23 -7.43 6.06
CA HIS A 187 -8.58 -6.14 5.46
C HIS A 187 -7.60 -5.78 4.33
N TRP A 188 -6.29 -5.99 4.55
CA TRP A 188 -5.25 -5.73 3.56
C TRP A 188 -5.29 -6.68 2.36
N ARG A 189 -5.69 -7.93 2.57
CA ARG A 189 -5.88 -8.92 1.50
C ARG A 189 -7.08 -8.61 0.60
N ASN A 190 -7.98 -7.74 1.02
CA ASN A 190 -9.15 -7.32 0.24
C ASN A 190 -8.82 -6.28 -0.85
N TYR A 191 -7.68 -5.62 -0.81
CA TYR A 191 -7.24 -4.70 -1.85
C TYR A 191 -6.92 -5.42 -3.17
N SER A 192 -7.08 -4.72 -4.30
CA SER A 192 -6.74 -5.28 -5.62
C SER A 192 -5.26 -5.59 -5.80
N ASN A 193 -4.40 -4.97 -5.02
CA ASN A 193 -2.96 -5.24 -4.99
C ASN A 193 -2.37 -4.98 -3.61
N VAL A 194 -1.30 -5.69 -3.29
CA VAL A 194 -0.54 -5.49 -2.05
C VAL A 194 0.93 -5.83 -2.27
N ALA A 195 1.81 -5.02 -1.72
CA ALA A 195 3.22 -5.33 -1.51
C ALA A 195 3.50 -5.45 -0.01
N VAL A 196 4.18 -6.51 0.38
CA VAL A 196 4.80 -6.67 1.69
C VAL A 196 6.28 -6.39 1.53
N LEU A 197 6.77 -5.38 2.24
CA LEU A 197 8.15 -4.93 2.17
C LEU A 197 8.82 -5.05 3.54
N ARG A 198 10.12 -5.30 3.55
CA ARG A 198 10.91 -5.50 4.76
C ARG A 198 12.19 -4.66 4.72
N VAL A 199 12.56 -4.04 5.83
CA VAL A 199 13.84 -3.32 5.94
C VAL A 199 15.00 -4.31 5.88
N LYS A 200 15.93 -4.07 4.94
CA LYS A 200 17.11 -4.90 4.70
C LYS A 200 18.09 -4.85 5.88
N GLY A 201 18.78 -5.96 6.11
CA GLY A 201 19.94 -6.01 7.03
C GLY A 201 19.59 -5.98 8.51
N LEU A 202 18.32 -6.03 8.88
CA LEU A 202 17.86 -6.15 10.28
C LEU A 202 17.41 -7.57 10.60
N ASP A 203 17.66 -7.99 11.83
CA ASP A 203 17.04 -9.18 12.39
C ASP A 203 15.58 -8.92 12.82
N ALA A 204 14.90 -9.96 13.29
CA ALA A 204 13.48 -9.85 13.68
C ALA A 204 13.27 -8.90 14.87
N GLU A 205 14.26 -8.82 15.78
CA GLU A 205 14.17 -7.96 16.97
C GLU A 205 14.29 -6.49 16.59
N GLY A 206 15.28 -6.12 15.76
CA GLY A 206 15.43 -4.75 15.29
C GLY A 206 14.25 -4.25 14.45
N ARG A 207 13.56 -5.17 13.71
CA ARG A 207 12.31 -4.80 13.02
C ARG A 207 11.14 -4.61 13.99
N LYS A 208 11.06 -5.46 15.01
CA LYS A 208 10.04 -5.38 16.04
C LYS A 208 10.10 -4.06 16.82
N GLU A 209 11.28 -3.51 17.06
CA GLU A 209 11.44 -2.21 17.74
C GLU A 209 10.68 -1.08 17.04
N ALA A 210 10.65 -1.04 15.70
CA ALA A 210 9.88 -0.06 14.95
C ALA A 210 8.35 -0.28 15.11
N ALA A 211 7.92 -1.54 15.15
CA ALA A 211 6.51 -1.88 15.39
C ALA A 211 6.08 -1.53 16.82
N ASP A 212 6.91 -1.84 17.82
CA ASP A 212 6.65 -1.52 19.23
C ASP A 212 6.59 0.00 19.43
N TYR A 213 7.54 0.75 18.85
CA TYR A 213 7.50 2.21 18.86
C TYR A 213 6.19 2.75 18.26
N ALA A 214 5.76 2.18 17.14
CA ALA A 214 4.52 2.61 16.50
C ALA A 214 3.30 2.33 17.37
N MET A 215 3.25 1.19 18.04
CA MET A 215 2.16 0.85 18.96
C MET A 215 2.13 1.75 20.20
N GLU A 216 3.29 2.14 20.71
CA GLU A 216 3.40 3.00 21.89
C GLU A 216 3.08 4.48 21.57
N HIS A 217 3.53 4.97 20.41
CA HIS A 217 3.53 6.41 20.12
C HIS A 217 2.63 6.83 18.95
N LEU A 218 2.22 5.90 18.08
CA LEU A 218 1.48 6.22 16.86
C LEU A 218 0.09 5.56 16.80
N LEU A 219 -0.31 4.79 17.79
CA LEU A 219 -1.67 4.28 17.95
C LEU A 219 -2.59 5.38 18.48
N ASP A 220 -3.82 5.43 17.99
CA ASP A 220 -4.86 6.38 18.39
C ASP A 220 -4.49 7.88 18.18
N ILE A 221 -3.59 8.17 17.23
CA ILE A 221 -3.25 9.54 16.86
C ILE A 221 -4.11 10.04 15.69
N PRO A 222 -4.45 11.35 15.64
CA PRO A 222 -5.34 11.88 14.63
C PRO A 222 -4.72 11.84 13.22
N TYR A 223 -5.55 11.60 12.21
CA TYR A 223 -5.16 11.78 10.82
C TYR A 223 -4.92 13.25 10.51
N HIS A 224 -3.76 13.57 9.96
CA HIS A 224 -3.37 14.94 9.63
C HIS A 224 -2.93 15.05 8.16
N LEU A 225 -3.80 15.60 7.32
CA LEU A 225 -3.58 15.69 5.87
C LEU A 225 -2.32 16.46 5.48
N SER A 226 -1.93 17.46 6.30
CA SER A 226 -0.75 18.29 6.05
C SER A 226 0.53 17.78 6.73
N ALA A 227 0.54 16.57 7.29
CA ALA A 227 1.73 15.97 7.89
C ALA A 227 2.89 15.94 6.86
N GLY A 228 4.06 16.47 7.25
CA GLY A 228 5.21 16.66 6.37
C GLY A 228 5.10 17.85 5.39
N PHE A 229 3.91 18.31 5.04
CA PHE A 229 3.71 19.41 4.10
C PHE A 229 3.76 20.80 4.79
N LEU A 230 3.03 20.96 5.89
CA LEU A 230 3.08 22.14 6.74
C LEU A 230 3.77 21.79 8.05
N GLY A 231 4.88 22.44 8.35
CA GLY A 231 5.67 22.16 9.54
C GLY A 231 6.90 21.25 9.28
N PRO A 232 7.59 20.79 10.32
CA PRO A 232 8.72 19.89 10.20
C PRO A 232 8.29 18.50 9.67
N LYS A 233 9.18 17.81 8.94
CA LYS A 233 8.94 16.46 8.44
C LYS A 233 8.80 15.44 9.59
N ALA A 234 9.58 15.61 10.64
CA ALA A 234 9.47 14.82 11.88
C ALA A 234 9.12 15.76 13.05
N PRO A 235 7.82 16.12 13.24
CA PRO A 235 7.44 16.98 14.35
C PRO A 235 7.54 16.21 15.67
N ASP A 236 7.83 16.95 16.73
CA ASP A 236 7.75 16.46 18.10
C ASP A 236 6.33 15.95 18.40
N PRO A 237 6.16 14.80 19.12
CA PRO A 237 4.87 14.31 19.55
C PRO A 237 3.97 15.33 20.25
N ASP A 238 4.54 16.25 21.01
CA ASP A 238 3.81 17.32 21.70
C ASP A 238 3.44 18.53 20.81
N SER A 239 3.87 18.50 19.54
CA SER A 239 3.63 19.58 18.60
C SER A 239 2.20 19.57 18.06
N PHE A 240 1.64 20.77 17.76
CA PHE A 240 0.38 20.92 17.01
C PHE A 240 0.41 20.20 15.64
N TYR A 241 1.59 20.04 15.04
CA TYR A 241 1.77 19.34 13.77
C TYR A 241 1.83 17.80 13.92
N PHE A 242 1.75 17.29 15.15
CA PHE A 242 1.72 15.86 15.39
C PHE A 242 0.38 15.28 14.92
N GLY A 243 0.44 14.30 14.10
CA GLY A 243 -0.67 13.62 13.43
C GLY A 243 -0.18 13.05 12.13
N ARG A 244 -0.77 11.98 11.62
CA ARG A 244 -0.20 11.21 10.52
C ARG A 244 -1.22 10.88 9.43
N GLN A 245 -0.76 10.86 8.20
CA GLN A 245 -1.38 10.11 7.10
C GLN A 245 -0.73 8.72 7.00
N CYS A 246 -1.32 7.82 6.23
CA CYS A 246 -0.97 6.40 6.22
C CYS A 246 0.54 6.12 6.01
N SER A 247 1.09 6.51 4.88
CA SER A 247 2.51 6.29 4.55
C SER A 247 3.45 7.05 5.47
N TYR A 248 3.03 8.23 5.90
CA TYR A 248 3.80 9.04 6.82
C TYR A 248 3.88 8.44 8.22
N LEU A 249 2.85 7.71 8.68
CA LEU A 249 2.87 6.96 9.93
C LEU A 249 3.96 5.88 9.88
N VAL A 250 4.01 5.12 8.79
CA VAL A 250 5.00 4.07 8.56
C VAL A 250 6.42 4.65 8.52
N TRP A 251 6.62 5.70 7.70
CA TRP A 251 7.89 6.41 7.62
C TRP A 251 8.36 6.92 8.98
N TYR A 252 7.45 7.51 9.77
CA TYR A 252 7.79 8.10 11.07
C TYR A 252 8.27 7.04 12.07
N ALA A 253 7.62 5.86 12.11
CA ALA A 253 8.04 4.76 12.95
C ALA A 253 9.48 4.33 12.64
N TRP A 254 9.80 4.15 11.37
CA TRP A 254 11.13 3.75 10.93
C TRP A 254 12.17 4.86 11.06
N ASN A 255 11.79 6.10 10.79
CA ASN A 255 12.67 7.26 10.98
C ASN A 255 13.08 7.44 12.45
N ALA A 256 12.19 7.12 13.40
CA ALA A 256 12.51 7.13 14.83
C ALA A 256 13.60 6.09 15.19
N MET A 257 13.71 5.01 14.41
CA MET A 257 14.76 3.98 14.53
C MET A 257 16.02 4.32 13.70
N GLY A 258 16.06 5.48 13.04
CA GLY A 258 17.18 5.93 12.22
C GLY A 258 17.14 5.47 10.76
N TYR A 259 16.03 4.92 10.28
CA TYR A 259 15.86 4.47 8.88
C TYR A 259 14.94 5.44 8.13
N ASP A 260 15.51 6.29 7.26
CA ASP A 260 14.75 7.16 6.38
C ASP A 260 14.30 6.38 5.13
N LEU A 261 13.06 5.93 5.13
CA LEU A 261 12.49 5.15 4.04
C LEU A 261 11.94 6.00 2.89
N ASP A 262 12.08 7.31 2.95
CA ASP A 262 11.65 8.23 1.90
C ASP A 262 12.67 8.25 0.76
N SER A 263 12.33 7.64 -0.38
CA SER A 263 13.26 7.44 -1.50
C SER A 263 13.67 8.73 -2.20
N ASP A 264 12.84 9.79 -2.17
CA ASP A 264 13.15 11.08 -2.83
C ASP A 264 13.69 12.14 -1.86
N GLY A 265 13.70 11.87 -0.55
CA GLY A 265 14.12 12.79 0.50
C GLY A 265 13.26 14.06 0.60
N GLY A 266 12.06 14.02 0.07
CA GLY A 266 11.11 15.13 0.03
C GLY A 266 10.53 15.50 1.38
N ARG A 267 9.49 16.31 1.37
CA ARG A 267 8.75 16.70 2.58
C ARG A 267 7.63 15.73 2.92
N LEU A 268 7.16 14.97 1.94
CA LEU A 268 6.12 13.95 2.07
C LEU A 268 6.74 12.59 1.84
N ALA A 269 6.62 11.70 2.80
CA ALA A 269 6.87 10.29 2.57
C ALA A 269 5.57 9.66 2.04
N SER A 270 5.45 9.46 0.74
CA SER A 270 4.28 8.87 0.09
C SER A 270 4.37 7.34 0.07
N SER A 271 3.27 6.67 -0.28
CA SER A 271 3.28 5.21 -0.50
C SER A 271 4.21 4.81 -1.65
N TYR A 272 4.38 5.69 -2.65
CA TYR A 272 5.34 5.48 -3.74
C TYR A 272 6.79 5.62 -3.29
N ASP A 273 7.09 6.55 -2.39
CA ASP A 273 8.46 6.71 -1.86
C ASP A 273 8.86 5.49 -1.03
N LEU A 274 7.95 4.98 -0.19
CA LEU A 274 8.18 3.74 0.54
C LEU A 274 8.37 2.55 -0.42
N LEU A 275 7.56 2.45 -1.47
CA LEU A 275 7.62 1.34 -2.43
C LEU A 275 8.96 1.30 -3.21
N HIS A 276 9.60 2.44 -3.40
CA HIS A 276 10.86 2.59 -4.14
C HIS A 276 12.08 2.86 -3.24
N SER A 277 11.96 2.61 -1.94
CA SER A 277 13.07 2.80 -1.02
C SER A 277 14.14 1.71 -1.19
N ASP A 278 15.37 2.10 -1.45
CA ASP A 278 16.51 1.17 -1.56
C ASP A 278 16.80 0.40 -0.26
N LEU A 279 16.24 0.86 0.87
CA LEU A 279 16.36 0.19 2.16
C LEU A 279 15.43 -1.01 2.31
N LEU A 280 14.49 -1.20 1.37
CA LEU A 280 13.47 -2.23 1.46
C LEU A 280 13.72 -3.38 0.47
N GLU A 281 13.36 -4.59 0.88
CA GLU A 281 13.25 -5.76 0.03
C GLU A 281 11.80 -6.24 -0.01
N VAL A 282 11.44 -6.90 -1.11
CA VAL A 282 10.11 -7.48 -1.26
C VAL A 282 10.04 -8.82 -0.54
N VAL A 283 9.05 -8.97 0.34
CA VAL A 283 8.65 -10.26 0.93
C VAL A 283 7.61 -10.93 0.05
N GLN A 284 6.58 -10.17 -0.38
CA GLN A 284 5.52 -10.70 -1.25
C GLN A 284 4.86 -9.58 -2.04
N LEU A 285 4.54 -9.85 -3.30
CA LEU A 285 3.70 -9.02 -4.16
C LEU A 285 2.44 -9.78 -4.57
N TYR A 286 1.35 -9.05 -4.68
CA TYR A 286 0.13 -9.54 -5.32
C TYR A 286 -0.52 -8.39 -6.11
N GLY A 287 -0.90 -8.66 -7.36
CA GLY A 287 -1.51 -7.64 -8.23
C GLY A 287 -0.59 -6.48 -8.61
N MET A 288 0.73 -6.62 -8.44
CA MET A 288 1.77 -5.70 -8.88
C MET A 288 2.75 -6.43 -9.79
N ASP A 289 3.33 -5.70 -10.76
CA ASP A 289 4.32 -6.25 -11.70
C ASP A 289 5.67 -6.49 -11.00
N PRO A 290 6.10 -7.74 -10.81
CA PRO A 290 7.36 -8.02 -10.13
C PRO A 290 8.59 -7.51 -10.89
N ARG A 291 8.47 -7.27 -12.21
CA ARG A 291 9.58 -6.73 -13.03
C ARG A 291 10.00 -5.33 -12.61
N LEU A 292 9.10 -4.58 -11.94
CA LEU A 292 9.39 -3.25 -11.40
C LEU A 292 10.28 -3.26 -10.15
N PHE A 293 10.54 -4.46 -9.59
CA PHE A 293 11.31 -4.68 -8.36
C PHE A 293 12.56 -5.54 -8.60
N LEU A 294 12.90 -5.80 -9.84
CA LEU A 294 14.15 -6.45 -10.23
C LEU A 294 15.20 -5.36 -10.47
N ASP A 295 16.35 -5.44 -9.79
CA ASP A 295 17.53 -4.59 -9.99
C ASP A 295 18.24 -4.91 -11.33
#